data_9c74a169b6fcc10a27d8b6e8646fa93e
#
_entry.id   9c74a169b6fcc10a27d8b6e8646fa93e
#
_cell.length_a   1.000
_cell.length_b   1.000
_cell.length_c   1.000
_cell.angle_alpha   90.00
_cell.angle_beta   90.00
_cell.angle_gamma   90.00
#
_symmetry.space_group_name_H-M   'P 1'
#
loop_
_entity.id
_entity.type
_entity.pdbx_description
1 polymer ?
#
loop_
_entity_poly.entity_id
_entity_poly.type
_entity_poly.pdbx_seq_one_letter_code
_entity_poly.pdbx_strand_id
1 'polypeptide(L)'
;MFHKRRNRMKTITDTITLALPAVAFPMAPERILFFDIETTGLSPRASSLYLIGTIHASGADQYTITQWFADTSASEQEMLTCFLEQLEHYDGLCHFNGRTFDIPYILNKCDKYHITPSSHCQEILSDTTQTRSFDMLLQLRPLKKLFGLAHGAQKDWEQFIGIDREDTYSGGDLIQIYSSYRQDLLLHLEQAAAKEHLLLLHNHDDLIGMLHLVKVLTYRLLLTRKKESPARIEHATLLERRPGCSAATISFELSAAVPRKVHVTAPIPWPKLFRDQPQKELELTLEHSLGLLTIPCVHEELKYFIPDYKNYYYLPEEDTAIHRSVAEFVDKAHRKAATAATCYVRKTGDFIPSVSGKIDCDGLLLFQQEHRDKLCFAALPEPASEDDGSSWLPAYVAAQLGCFL
;
A
#
# COMPACT_ATOMS: atom_id res chain seq x y z
N MET A 1 -36.89 -8.00 48.34
CA MET A 1 -36.72 -8.82 47.12
C MET A 1 -35.58 -8.19 46.30
N PHE A 2 -34.36 -8.70 46.48
CA PHE A 2 -33.23 -8.21 45.69
C PHE A 2 -33.35 -8.83 44.29
N HIS A 3 -33.71 -8.02 43.31
CA HIS A 3 -33.56 -8.42 41.90
C HIS A 3 -32.08 -8.61 41.64
N LYS A 4 -31.62 -9.87 41.54
CA LYS A 4 -30.32 -10.17 40.91
C LYS A 4 -30.35 -9.58 39.51
N ARG A 5 -29.74 -8.40 39.30
CA ARG A 5 -29.38 -7.94 37.96
C ARG A 5 -28.55 -9.07 37.35
N ARG A 6 -29.10 -9.73 36.34
CA ARG A 6 -28.29 -10.63 35.49
C ARG A 6 -27.22 -9.74 34.88
N ASN A 7 -25.95 -10.01 35.22
CA ASN A 7 -24.80 -9.47 34.53
C ASN A 7 -24.97 -9.86 33.06
N ARG A 8 -25.41 -8.93 32.23
CA ARG A 8 -25.59 -9.17 30.80
C ARG A 8 -24.56 -8.33 30.05
N MET A 9 -23.90 -8.97 29.11
CA MET A 9 -23.21 -8.29 28.04
C MET A 9 -24.17 -7.30 27.35
N LYS A 10 -23.72 -6.09 27.06
CA LYS A 10 -24.46 -5.12 26.24
C LYS A 10 -24.01 -5.28 24.79
N THR A 11 -24.95 -5.33 23.88
CA THR A 11 -24.67 -5.27 22.44
C THR A 11 -25.17 -3.94 21.91
N ILE A 12 -24.25 -3.18 21.32
CA ILE A 12 -24.53 -1.89 20.70
C ILE A 12 -24.28 -2.05 19.20
N THR A 13 -25.21 -1.55 18.39
CA THR A 13 -25.08 -1.60 16.91
C THR A 13 -25.28 -0.23 16.33
N ASP A 14 -24.43 0.16 15.39
CA ASP A 14 -24.51 1.41 14.63
C ASP A 14 -24.26 1.13 13.14
N THR A 15 -24.63 2.07 12.29
CA THR A 15 -24.43 1.94 10.83
C THR A 15 -23.87 3.24 10.27
N ILE A 16 -22.81 3.14 9.50
CA ILE A 16 -22.17 4.28 8.84
C ILE A 16 -22.16 4.10 7.32
N THR A 17 -22.00 5.21 6.61
CA THR A 17 -21.81 5.22 5.15
C THR A 17 -20.43 5.73 4.81
N LEU A 18 -19.64 4.94 4.09
CA LEU A 18 -18.27 5.26 3.70
C LEU A 18 -17.91 4.61 2.36
N ALA A 19 -17.64 5.43 1.34
CA ALA A 19 -17.10 4.92 0.09
C ALA A 19 -15.63 4.53 0.24
N LEU A 20 -15.30 3.27 -0.09
CA LEU A 20 -13.94 2.76 -0.13
C LEU A 20 -13.51 2.49 -1.57
N PRO A 21 -12.22 2.68 -1.89
CA PRO A 21 -11.71 2.30 -3.20
C PRO A 21 -11.78 0.78 -3.39
N ALA A 22 -12.31 0.33 -4.53
CA ALA A 22 -12.53 -1.09 -4.86
C ALA A 22 -11.26 -1.96 -4.87
N VAL A 23 -10.08 -1.37 -4.75
CA VAL A 23 -8.77 -2.00 -5.00
C VAL A 23 -7.95 -2.25 -3.75
N ALA A 24 -8.48 -2.01 -2.56
CA ALA A 24 -7.66 -1.92 -1.34
C ALA A 24 -7.33 -3.27 -0.68
N PHE A 25 -8.12 -4.32 -0.91
CA PHE A 25 -7.93 -5.62 -0.28
C PHE A 25 -7.75 -6.76 -1.28
N PRO A 26 -7.07 -7.84 -0.90
CA PRO A 26 -6.93 -9.04 -1.73
C PRO A 26 -8.22 -9.86 -1.84
N MET A 27 -9.29 -9.47 -1.14
CA MET A 27 -10.63 -10.07 -1.22
C MET A 27 -11.72 -9.00 -1.16
N ALA A 28 -12.94 -9.35 -1.53
CA ALA A 28 -14.08 -8.44 -1.51
C ALA A 28 -14.35 -7.91 -0.09
N PRO A 29 -14.66 -6.60 0.09
CA PRO A 29 -14.88 -6.00 1.40
C PRO A 29 -15.96 -6.72 2.24
N GLU A 30 -16.98 -7.28 1.59
CA GLU A 30 -18.08 -8.03 2.23
C GLU A 30 -17.61 -9.32 2.90
N ARG A 31 -16.41 -9.79 2.57
CA ARG A 31 -15.80 -11.00 3.11
C ARG A 31 -14.81 -10.72 4.25
N ILE A 32 -14.66 -9.45 4.65
CA ILE A 32 -13.70 -9.02 5.67
C ILE A 32 -14.45 -8.50 6.89
N LEU A 33 -14.10 -9.04 8.07
CA LEU A 33 -14.48 -8.49 9.35
C LEU A 33 -13.32 -7.64 9.89
N PHE A 34 -13.57 -6.38 10.24
CA PHE A 34 -12.63 -5.56 10.99
C PHE A 34 -12.91 -5.72 12.46
N PHE A 35 -11.88 -5.73 13.31
CA PHE A 35 -12.09 -5.83 14.74
C PHE A 35 -11.01 -5.11 15.54
N ASP A 36 -11.38 -4.75 16.75
CA ASP A 36 -10.54 -4.15 17.76
C ASP A 36 -11.02 -4.54 19.15
N ILE A 37 -10.14 -4.61 20.16
CA ILE A 37 -10.49 -4.99 21.53
C ILE A 37 -10.00 -3.98 22.57
N GLU A 38 -10.78 -3.90 23.67
CA GLU A 38 -10.40 -3.13 24.85
C GLU A 38 -10.22 -4.03 26.07
N THR A 39 -9.16 -3.76 26.81
CA THR A 39 -8.73 -4.61 27.93
C THR A 39 -8.37 -3.80 29.18
N THR A 40 -8.44 -4.42 30.33
CA THR A 40 -8.04 -3.79 31.60
C THR A 40 -6.52 -3.84 31.86
N GLY A 41 -5.73 -4.28 30.88
CA GLY A 41 -4.27 -4.34 30.95
C GLY A 41 -3.67 -5.22 29.86
N LEU A 42 -2.36 -5.15 29.72
CA LEU A 42 -1.62 -5.79 28.63
C LEU A 42 -1.49 -7.33 28.75
N SER A 43 -1.68 -7.90 29.94
CA SER A 43 -1.51 -9.34 30.15
C SER A 43 -2.86 -10.07 30.12
N PRO A 44 -3.13 -10.92 29.11
CA PRO A 44 -4.42 -11.62 29.03
C PRO A 44 -4.71 -12.57 30.20
N ARG A 45 -3.66 -13.00 30.92
CA ARG A 45 -3.81 -13.86 32.11
C ARG A 45 -4.22 -13.08 33.36
N ALA A 46 -3.74 -11.83 33.50
CA ALA A 46 -3.94 -11.01 34.69
C ALA A 46 -5.03 -9.95 34.55
N SER A 47 -5.46 -9.66 33.31
CA SER A 47 -6.44 -8.61 33.02
C SER A 47 -7.68 -9.18 32.31
N SER A 48 -8.72 -8.37 32.17
CA SER A 48 -9.99 -8.75 31.55
C SER A 48 -10.18 -8.06 30.20
N LEU A 49 -10.85 -8.75 29.32
CA LEU A 49 -11.40 -8.22 28.07
C LEU A 49 -12.78 -7.61 28.40
N TYR A 50 -12.98 -6.33 28.13
CA TYR A 50 -14.26 -5.70 28.47
C TYR A 50 -15.04 -5.19 27.26
N LEU A 51 -14.40 -5.12 26.09
CA LEU A 51 -15.06 -4.70 24.87
C LEU A 51 -14.42 -5.43 23.67
N ILE A 52 -15.25 -5.93 22.79
CA ILE A 52 -14.91 -6.35 21.44
C ILE A 52 -15.75 -5.53 20.49
N GLY A 53 -15.13 -4.79 19.60
CA GLY A 53 -15.77 -4.08 18.53
C GLY A 53 -15.49 -4.72 17.19
N THR A 54 -16.48 -4.73 16.31
CA THR A 54 -16.37 -5.20 14.93
C THR A 54 -17.04 -4.24 13.96
N ILE A 55 -16.55 -4.19 12.72
CA ILE A 55 -17.22 -3.48 11.63
C ILE A 55 -17.11 -4.30 10.35
N HIS A 56 -18.21 -4.39 9.61
CA HIS A 56 -18.32 -5.14 8.36
C HIS A 56 -19.20 -4.45 7.34
N ALA A 57 -18.98 -4.72 6.07
CA ALA A 57 -19.82 -4.20 5.00
C ALA A 57 -21.22 -4.85 5.06
N SER A 58 -22.27 -4.03 5.07
CA SER A 58 -23.67 -4.43 5.12
C SER A 58 -24.47 -4.03 3.87
N GLY A 59 -23.84 -3.29 2.95
CA GLY A 59 -24.41 -2.86 1.68
C GLY A 59 -23.38 -2.08 0.86
N ALA A 60 -23.77 -1.52 -0.28
CA ALA A 60 -22.92 -0.65 -1.06
C ALA A 60 -22.58 0.59 -0.20
N ASP A 61 -21.29 0.80 0.08
CA ASP A 61 -20.79 1.88 0.95
C ASP A 61 -21.39 1.95 2.36
N GLN A 62 -22.12 0.91 2.78
CA GLN A 62 -22.70 0.83 4.13
C GLN A 62 -21.94 -0.20 4.97
N TYR A 63 -21.68 0.18 6.23
CA TYR A 63 -20.98 -0.64 7.20
C TYR A 63 -21.73 -0.68 8.50
N THR A 64 -21.83 -1.87 9.09
CA THR A 64 -22.44 -2.08 10.42
C THR A 64 -21.34 -2.29 11.44
N ILE A 65 -21.38 -1.48 12.51
CA ILE A 65 -20.54 -1.61 13.69
C ILE A 65 -21.32 -2.39 14.74
N THR A 66 -20.66 -3.35 15.37
CA THR A 66 -21.20 -4.08 16.52
C THR A 66 -20.17 -4.05 17.63
N GLN A 67 -20.61 -3.61 18.82
CA GLN A 67 -19.78 -3.57 20.01
C GLN A 67 -20.41 -4.45 21.10
N TRP A 68 -19.66 -5.40 21.63
CA TRP A 68 -20.02 -6.19 22.79
C TRP A 68 -19.27 -5.68 24.00
N PHE A 69 -20.00 -5.12 24.95
CA PHE A 69 -19.45 -4.48 26.14
C PHE A 69 -19.81 -5.25 27.40
N ALA A 70 -18.81 -5.54 28.21
CA ALA A 70 -18.97 -6.29 29.45
C ALA A 70 -18.92 -5.39 30.67
N ASP A 71 -20.01 -5.32 31.43
CA ASP A 71 -20.05 -4.68 32.75
C ASP A 71 -19.21 -5.47 33.80
N THR A 72 -19.00 -6.76 33.56
CA THR A 72 -18.28 -7.64 34.47
C THR A 72 -17.47 -8.69 33.71
N SER A 73 -16.43 -9.22 34.35
CA SER A 73 -15.67 -10.33 33.78
C SER A 73 -16.50 -11.62 33.52
N ALA A 74 -17.69 -11.73 34.10
CA ALA A 74 -18.59 -12.86 33.84
C ALA A 74 -19.16 -12.86 32.40
N SER A 75 -19.18 -11.71 31.73
CA SER A 75 -19.64 -11.57 30.35
C SER A 75 -18.50 -11.76 29.31
N GLU A 76 -17.25 -11.91 29.75
CA GLU A 76 -16.09 -12.08 28.87
C GLU A 76 -16.23 -13.32 27.98
N GLN A 77 -16.75 -14.43 28.52
CA GLN A 77 -16.96 -15.66 27.76
C GLN A 77 -18.06 -15.49 26.68
N GLU A 78 -19.15 -14.79 27.01
CA GLU A 78 -20.25 -14.53 26.07
C GLU A 78 -19.77 -13.65 24.90
N MET A 79 -18.99 -12.60 25.17
CA MET A 79 -18.39 -11.75 24.12
C MET A 79 -17.50 -12.54 23.16
N LEU A 80 -16.63 -13.39 23.69
CA LEU A 80 -15.76 -14.24 22.87
C LEU A 80 -16.55 -15.17 21.96
N THR A 81 -17.64 -15.76 22.49
CA THR A 81 -18.50 -16.65 21.70
C THR A 81 -19.19 -15.87 20.58
N CYS A 82 -19.76 -14.70 20.87
CA CYS A 82 -20.39 -13.86 19.83
C CYS A 82 -19.39 -13.42 18.75
N PHE A 83 -18.18 -13.03 19.14
CA PHE A 83 -17.13 -12.67 18.18
C PHE A 83 -16.76 -13.86 17.27
N LEU A 84 -16.54 -15.04 17.82
CA LEU A 84 -16.17 -16.21 17.03
C LEU A 84 -17.33 -16.67 16.12
N GLU A 85 -18.57 -16.63 16.61
CA GLU A 85 -19.76 -16.90 15.79
C GLU A 85 -19.89 -15.90 14.64
N GLN A 86 -19.62 -14.62 14.87
CA GLN A 86 -19.61 -13.63 13.78
C GLN A 86 -18.48 -13.91 12.80
N LEU A 87 -17.26 -14.22 13.27
CA LEU A 87 -16.10 -14.46 12.41
C LEU A 87 -16.30 -15.65 11.45
N GLU A 88 -17.14 -16.63 11.81
CA GLU A 88 -17.50 -17.77 10.94
C GLU A 88 -18.08 -17.34 9.58
N HIS A 89 -18.67 -16.16 9.50
CA HIS A 89 -19.31 -15.66 8.29
C HIS A 89 -18.37 -14.89 7.36
N TYR A 90 -17.07 -14.75 7.74
CA TYR A 90 -16.08 -13.97 7.00
C TYR A 90 -14.86 -14.80 6.63
N ASP A 91 -14.23 -14.48 5.51
CA ASP A 91 -13.01 -15.17 5.05
C ASP A 91 -11.72 -14.49 5.50
N GLY A 92 -11.84 -13.26 5.96
CA GLY A 92 -10.71 -12.45 6.42
C GLY A 92 -11.03 -11.59 7.62
N LEU A 93 -9.99 -11.31 8.39
CA LEU A 93 -10.00 -10.45 9.57
C LEU A 93 -9.03 -9.29 9.35
N CYS A 94 -9.49 -8.06 9.56
CA CYS A 94 -8.66 -6.86 9.50
C CYS A 94 -8.52 -6.24 10.88
N HIS A 95 -7.31 -5.80 11.23
CA HIS A 95 -6.98 -5.24 12.53
C HIS A 95 -5.78 -4.29 12.44
N PHE A 96 -5.57 -3.47 13.46
CA PHE A 96 -4.39 -2.62 13.57
C PHE A 96 -3.46 -3.13 14.68
N ASN A 97 -2.30 -3.70 14.33
CA ASN A 97 -1.36 -4.33 15.25
C ASN A 97 -1.91 -5.56 16.01
N GLY A 98 -3.08 -6.06 15.65
CA GLY A 98 -3.76 -7.16 16.36
C GLY A 98 -3.01 -8.47 16.37
N ARG A 99 -2.10 -8.70 15.42
CA ARG A 99 -1.22 -9.86 15.41
C ARG A 99 -0.37 -9.99 16.67
N THR A 100 0.04 -8.86 17.26
CA THR A 100 0.91 -8.84 18.45
C THR A 100 0.15 -8.67 19.76
N PHE A 101 -1.10 -8.23 19.72
CA PHE A 101 -1.90 -7.96 20.91
C PHE A 101 -3.28 -8.61 20.86
N ASP A 102 -4.18 -8.16 20.01
CA ASP A 102 -5.60 -8.54 20.03
C ASP A 102 -5.83 -10.04 19.83
N ILE A 103 -5.23 -10.60 18.78
CA ILE A 103 -5.39 -12.02 18.45
C ILE A 103 -4.81 -12.93 19.54
N PRO A 104 -3.57 -12.76 20.01
CA PRO A 104 -3.06 -13.50 21.14
C PRO A 104 -3.88 -13.34 22.41
N TYR A 105 -4.47 -12.14 22.62
CA TYR A 105 -5.32 -11.89 23.77
C TYR A 105 -6.62 -12.72 23.69
N ILE A 106 -7.31 -12.68 22.56
CA ILE A 106 -8.51 -13.49 22.28
C ILE A 106 -8.22 -14.98 22.47
N LEU A 107 -7.13 -15.50 21.87
CA LEU A 107 -6.78 -16.93 21.97
C LEU A 107 -6.48 -17.35 23.42
N ASN A 108 -5.76 -16.54 24.19
CA ASN A 108 -5.53 -16.81 25.61
C ASN A 108 -6.83 -16.83 26.44
N LYS A 109 -7.80 -15.97 26.07
CA LYS A 109 -9.10 -15.97 26.72
C LYS A 109 -9.96 -17.16 26.33
N CYS A 110 -9.89 -17.58 25.07
CA CYS A 110 -10.51 -18.82 24.61
C CYS A 110 -9.98 -20.02 25.42
N ASP A 111 -8.66 -20.13 25.58
CA ASP A 111 -8.02 -21.18 26.40
C ASP A 111 -8.53 -21.15 27.85
N LYS A 112 -8.57 -19.96 28.46
CA LYS A 112 -9.06 -19.77 29.84
C LYS A 112 -10.49 -20.26 30.05
N TYR A 113 -11.36 -20.04 29.06
CA TYR A 113 -12.79 -20.40 29.13
C TYR A 113 -13.11 -21.72 28.46
N HIS A 114 -12.11 -22.48 27.99
CA HIS A 114 -12.26 -23.75 27.26
C HIS A 114 -13.16 -23.61 26.02
N ILE A 115 -13.07 -22.47 25.33
CA ILE A 115 -13.70 -22.22 24.04
C ILE A 115 -12.75 -22.68 22.95
N THR A 116 -13.16 -23.60 22.11
CA THR A 116 -12.37 -24.01 20.95
C THR A 116 -12.89 -23.31 19.70
N PRO A 117 -12.15 -22.37 19.10
CA PRO A 117 -12.52 -21.79 17.81
C PRO A 117 -12.62 -22.91 16.75
N SER A 118 -13.53 -22.76 15.80
CA SER A 118 -13.63 -23.69 14.67
C SER A 118 -12.34 -23.74 13.84
N SER A 119 -12.22 -24.74 12.98
CA SER A 119 -11.08 -24.82 12.04
C SER A 119 -10.99 -23.58 11.16
N HIS A 120 -12.14 -23.04 10.71
CA HIS A 120 -12.20 -21.83 9.91
C HIS A 120 -11.68 -20.60 10.67
N CYS A 121 -12.18 -20.35 11.88
CA CYS A 121 -11.68 -19.27 12.73
C CYS A 121 -10.18 -19.43 13.06
N GLN A 122 -9.73 -20.68 13.33
CA GLN A 122 -8.32 -20.95 13.60
C GLN A 122 -7.42 -20.61 12.40
N GLU A 123 -7.82 -20.94 11.18
CA GLU A 123 -7.07 -20.57 9.96
C GLU A 123 -6.93 -19.06 9.80
N ILE A 124 -7.98 -18.29 10.13
CA ILE A 124 -7.93 -16.82 10.09
C ILE A 124 -7.04 -16.27 11.21
N LEU A 125 -7.28 -16.66 12.45
CA LEU A 125 -6.58 -16.14 13.62
C LEU A 125 -5.10 -16.54 13.66
N SER A 126 -4.70 -17.65 13.03
CA SER A 126 -3.30 -18.10 12.95
C SER A 126 -2.57 -17.64 11.69
N ASP A 127 -3.24 -16.95 10.76
CA ASP A 127 -2.60 -16.52 9.51
C ASP A 127 -1.51 -15.48 9.76
N THR A 128 -0.30 -15.80 9.34
CA THR A 128 0.87 -14.90 9.41
C THR A 128 1.27 -14.34 8.04
N THR A 129 0.58 -14.75 6.98
CA THR A 129 0.92 -14.44 5.58
C THR A 129 0.21 -13.21 5.04
N GLN A 130 -0.69 -12.61 5.80
CA GLN A 130 -1.54 -11.48 5.41
C GLN A 130 -2.49 -11.83 4.25
N THR A 131 -2.94 -13.07 4.18
CA THR A 131 -3.91 -13.54 3.17
C THR A 131 -5.31 -13.63 3.71
N ARG A 132 -5.46 -13.92 5.01
CA ARG A 132 -6.73 -13.98 5.73
C ARG A 132 -6.77 -13.04 6.95
N SER A 133 -5.62 -12.77 7.57
CA SER A 133 -5.49 -11.84 8.70
C SER A 133 -4.65 -10.64 8.25
N PHE A 134 -5.31 -9.48 8.06
CA PHE A 134 -4.69 -8.27 7.52
C PHE A 134 -4.32 -7.32 8.64
N ASP A 135 -3.03 -7.20 8.92
CA ASP A 135 -2.53 -6.22 9.88
C ASP A 135 -2.24 -4.88 9.19
N MET A 136 -3.09 -3.89 9.42
CA MET A 136 -2.97 -2.56 8.83
C MET A 136 -1.64 -1.89 9.18
N LEU A 137 -1.11 -2.10 10.40
CA LEU A 137 0.20 -1.58 10.77
C LEU A 137 1.30 -2.11 9.85
N LEU A 138 1.30 -3.42 9.56
CA LEU A 138 2.28 -4.03 8.66
C LEU A 138 2.09 -3.57 7.22
N GLN A 139 0.85 -3.37 6.79
CA GLN A 139 0.54 -2.88 5.46
C GLN A 139 1.00 -1.43 5.24
N LEU A 140 0.85 -0.56 6.25
CA LEU A 140 1.19 0.86 6.17
C LEU A 140 2.65 1.16 6.52
N ARG A 141 3.31 0.28 7.25
CA ARG A 141 4.69 0.46 7.73
C ARG A 141 5.70 0.92 6.65
N PRO A 142 5.69 0.39 5.41
CA PRO A 142 6.62 0.85 4.36
C PRO A 142 6.41 2.33 3.98
N LEU A 143 5.18 2.83 4.05
CA LEU A 143 4.83 4.20 3.71
C LEU A 143 5.23 5.22 4.79
N LYS A 144 5.44 4.78 6.03
CA LYS A 144 5.75 5.65 7.17
C LYS A 144 6.92 6.60 6.91
N LYS A 145 8.05 6.05 6.46
CA LYS A 145 9.26 6.83 6.16
C LYS A 145 9.04 7.75 4.96
N LEU A 146 8.38 7.25 3.93
CA LEU A 146 8.13 7.98 2.70
C LEU A 146 7.29 9.25 2.96
N PHE A 147 6.29 9.16 3.85
CA PHE A 147 5.42 10.29 4.19
C PHE A 147 5.89 11.09 5.41
N GLY A 148 7.07 10.77 5.95
CA GLY A 148 7.67 11.54 7.05
C GLY A 148 6.92 11.44 8.38
N LEU A 149 6.18 10.36 8.62
CA LEU A 149 5.47 10.16 9.88
C LEU A 149 6.44 9.81 11.01
N ALA A 150 6.36 10.52 12.13
CA ALA A 150 7.22 10.31 13.29
C ALA A 150 6.97 8.94 13.94
N HIS A 151 5.69 8.62 14.14
CA HIS A 151 5.22 7.35 14.70
C HIS A 151 4.42 6.60 13.64
N GLY A 152 3.91 5.46 13.93
CA GLY A 152 3.10 4.66 12.99
C GLY A 152 1.85 4.11 13.67
N ALA A 153 1.40 4.78 14.72
CA ALA A 153 0.14 4.48 15.38
C ALA A 153 -1.05 4.79 14.47
N GLN A 154 -2.19 4.20 14.74
CA GLN A 154 -3.39 4.41 13.94
C GLN A 154 -3.77 5.88 13.85
N LYS A 155 -3.74 6.60 14.99
CA LYS A 155 -4.03 8.05 15.07
C LYS A 155 -3.09 8.91 14.20
N ASP A 156 -1.82 8.53 14.02
CA ASP A 156 -0.89 9.27 13.13
C ASP A 156 -1.33 9.16 11.67
N TRP A 157 -1.77 7.97 11.25
CA TRP A 157 -2.27 7.75 9.89
C TRP A 157 -3.61 8.43 9.63
N GLU A 158 -4.49 8.45 10.61
CA GLU A 158 -5.77 9.16 10.53
C GLU A 158 -5.53 10.66 10.38
N GLN A 159 -4.68 11.24 11.22
CA GLN A 159 -4.28 12.65 11.11
C GLN A 159 -3.62 12.93 9.74
N PHE A 160 -2.81 12.00 9.23
CA PHE A 160 -2.20 12.14 7.90
C PHE A 160 -3.25 12.28 6.80
N ILE A 161 -4.37 11.58 6.86
CA ILE A 161 -5.45 11.69 5.87
C ILE A 161 -6.53 12.71 6.24
N GLY A 162 -6.31 13.48 7.32
CA GLY A 162 -7.22 14.58 7.73
C GLY A 162 -8.46 14.11 8.47
N ILE A 163 -8.38 13.01 9.22
CA ILE A 163 -9.45 12.56 10.10
C ILE A 163 -9.18 13.07 11.51
N ASP A 164 -10.12 13.81 12.04
CA ASP A 164 -10.14 14.23 13.43
C ASP A 164 -11.07 13.32 14.22
N ARG A 165 -10.60 12.82 15.35
CA ARG A 165 -11.38 11.99 16.27
C ARG A 165 -12.09 12.84 17.30
N GLU A 166 -13.24 12.38 17.76
CA GLU A 166 -13.88 12.91 18.96
C GLU A 166 -13.14 12.42 20.22
N ASP A 167 -12.64 11.20 20.19
CA ASP A 167 -11.86 10.60 21.27
C ASP A 167 -10.41 11.10 21.32
N THR A 168 -10.01 11.61 22.50
CA THR A 168 -8.65 12.11 22.78
C THR A 168 -7.85 11.24 23.75
N TYR A 169 -8.45 10.18 24.29
CA TYR A 169 -7.83 9.32 25.31
C TYR A 169 -6.84 8.32 24.70
N SER A 170 -5.88 7.90 25.52
CA SER A 170 -4.98 6.78 25.21
C SER A 170 -5.54 5.48 25.80
N GLY A 171 -5.11 4.32 25.28
CA GLY A 171 -5.48 3.01 25.85
C GLY A 171 -5.12 2.87 27.34
N GLY A 172 -4.08 3.57 27.82
CA GLY A 172 -3.75 3.63 29.24
C GLY A 172 -4.76 4.38 30.09
N ASP A 173 -5.32 5.47 29.55
CA ASP A 173 -6.38 6.25 30.21
C ASP A 173 -7.66 5.44 30.32
N LEU A 174 -7.99 4.65 29.30
CA LEU A 174 -9.20 3.81 29.26
C LEU A 174 -9.21 2.74 30.34
N ILE A 175 -8.06 2.19 30.70
CA ILE A 175 -7.94 1.24 31.82
C ILE A 175 -8.43 1.88 33.12
N GLN A 176 -8.03 3.13 33.35
CA GLN A 176 -8.45 3.89 34.54
C GLN A 176 -9.93 4.27 34.48
N ILE A 177 -10.40 4.70 33.30
CA ILE A 177 -11.81 5.05 33.06
C ILE A 177 -12.70 3.81 33.29
N TYR A 178 -12.33 2.65 32.78
CA TYR A 178 -13.07 1.40 33.01
C TYR A 178 -13.08 1.00 34.48
N SER A 179 -11.96 1.10 35.18
CA SER A 179 -11.90 0.84 36.63
C SER A 179 -12.86 1.75 37.41
N SER A 180 -12.85 3.06 37.09
CA SER A 180 -13.74 4.03 37.70
C SER A 180 -15.21 3.80 37.29
N TYR A 181 -15.49 3.47 36.04
CA TYR A 181 -16.83 3.03 35.59
C TYR A 181 -17.38 1.89 36.43
N ARG A 182 -16.58 0.87 36.68
CA ARG A 182 -16.96 -0.28 37.49
C ARG A 182 -17.31 0.09 38.93
N GLN A 183 -16.56 1.03 39.53
CA GLN A 183 -16.85 1.55 40.87
C GLN A 183 -18.16 2.33 40.88
N ASP A 184 -18.37 3.26 39.92
CA ASP A 184 -19.61 4.05 39.82
C ASP A 184 -20.82 3.14 39.56
N LEU A 185 -20.66 2.09 38.75
CA LEU A 185 -21.74 1.14 38.49
C LEU A 185 -22.15 0.38 39.78
N LEU A 186 -21.19 -0.02 40.61
CA LEU A 186 -21.46 -0.67 41.89
C LEU A 186 -22.11 0.26 42.89
N LEU A 187 -21.80 1.56 42.87
CA LEU A 187 -22.36 2.58 43.74
C LEU A 187 -23.65 3.21 43.18
N HIS A 188 -24.13 2.76 42.03
CA HIS A 188 -25.30 3.28 41.31
C HIS A 188 -25.22 4.77 41.00
N LEU A 189 -24.03 5.27 40.66
CA LEU A 189 -23.81 6.67 40.33
C LEU A 189 -24.15 6.94 38.84
N GLU A 190 -24.79 8.10 38.60
CA GLU A 190 -25.16 8.51 37.21
C GLU A 190 -23.95 8.69 36.29
N GLN A 191 -22.79 9.01 36.85
CA GLN A 191 -21.53 9.18 36.12
C GLN A 191 -21.05 7.92 35.41
N ALA A 192 -21.53 6.72 35.79
CA ALA A 192 -21.22 5.48 35.11
C ALA A 192 -21.61 5.52 33.62
N ALA A 193 -22.77 6.11 33.28
CA ALA A 193 -23.21 6.21 31.89
C ALA A 193 -22.29 7.07 31.02
N ALA A 194 -21.77 8.18 31.54
CA ALA A 194 -20.81 9.02 30.80
C ALA A 194 -19.49 8.29 30.54
N LYS A 195 -18.99 7.50 31.50
CA LYS A 195 -17.77 6.72 31.33
C LYS A 195 -17.96 5.55 30.35
N GLU A 196 -19.11 4.89 30.39
CA GLU A 196 -19.48 3.87 29.42
C GLU A 196 -19.47 4.44 28.00
N HIS A 197 -20.07 5.62 27.81
CA HIS A 197 -20.08 6.28 26.50
C HIS A 197 -18.65 6.57 26.00
N LEU A 198 -17.74 7.05 26.84
CA LEU A 198 -16.35 7.29 26.47
C LEU A 198 -15.61 6.00 26.04
N LEU A 199 -15.85 4.90 26.77
CA LEU A 199 -15.24 3.61 26.46
C LEU A 199 -15.73 3.05 25.11
N LEU A 200 -17.02 3.17 24.84
CA LEU A 200 -17.63 2.77 23.59
C LEU A 200 -17.18 3.66 22.42
N LEU A 201 -17.11 4.99 22.64
CA LEU A 201 -16.69 5.95 21.64
C LEU A 201 -15.25 5.68 21.18
N HIS A 202 -14.32 5.38 22.09
CA HIS A 202 -12.93 5.10 21.73
C HIS A 202 -12.83 3.93 20.74
N ASN A 203 -13.39 2.78 21.09
CA ASN A 203 -13.37 1.61 20.22
C ASN A 203 -14.16 1.83 18.90
N HIS A 204 -15.25 2.61 18.96
CA HIS A 204 -15.99 3.01 17.77
C HIS A 204 -15.13 3.86 16.81
N ASP A 205 -14.39 4.84 17.34
CA ASP A 205 -13.47 5.66 16.56
C ASP A 205 -12.30 4.83 16.01
N ASP A 206 -11.79 3.84 16.76
CA ASP A 206 -10.74 2.94 16.29
C ASP A 206 -11.21 2.10 15.10
N LEU A 207 -12.43 1.60 15.14
CA LEU A 207 -13.01 0.83 14.03
C LEU A 207 -13.25 1.68 12.79
N ILE A 208 -13.83 2.87 12.95
CA ILE A 208 -14.05 3.79 11.82
C ILE A 208 -12.73 4.29 11.26
N GLY A 209 -11.79 4.65 12.12
CA GLY A 209 -10.45 5.08 11.73
C GLY A 209 -9.75 4.01 10.92
N MET A 210 -9.78 2.75 11.37
CA MET A 210 -9.22 1.61 10.64
C MET A 210 -9.85 1.45 9.25
N LEU A 211 -11.16 1.60 9.14
CA LEU A 211 -11.86 1.54 7.86
C LEU A 211 -11.43 2.68 6.92
N HIS A 212 -11.25 3.89 7.44
CA HIS A 212 -10.71 5.01 6.65
C HIS A 212 -9.28 4.76 6.16
N LEU A 213 -8.44 4.09 6.97
CA LEU A 213 -7.06 3.79 6.60
C LEU A 213 -6.95 2.83 5.40
N VAL A 214 -8.01 2.13 5.04
CA VAL A 214 -8.08 1.37 3.79
C VAL A 214 -7.73 2.24 2.58
N LYS A 215 -8.14 3.51 2.59
CA LYS A 215 -7.81 4.47 1.51
C LYS A 215 -6.30 4.71 1.37
N VAL A 216 -5.54 4.62 2.46
CA VAL A 216 -4.08 4.79 2.45
C VAL A 216 -3.38 3.64 1.72
N LEU A 217 -3.98 2.45 1.70
CA LEU A 217 -3.45 1.29 0.97
C LEU A 217 -3.33 1.55 -0.53
N THR A 218 -4.08 2.49 -1.09
CA THR A 218 -3.95 2.91 -2.50
C THR A 218 -2.51 3.33 -2.82
N TYR A 219 -1.84 4.08 -1.94
CA TYR A 219 -0.43 4.44 -2.14
C TYR A 219 0.47 3.21 -2.16
N ARG A 220 0.23 2.25 -1.26
CA ARG A 220 1.02 1.02 -1.24
C ARG A 220 0.88 0.23 -2.53
N LEU A 221 -0.34 0.11 -3.05
CA LEU A 221 -0.60 -0.58 -4.30
C LEU A 221 0.07 0.10 -5.48
N LEU A 222 0.01 1.45 -5.54
CA LEU A 222 0.65 2.24 -6.58
C LEU A 222 2.19 2.14 -6.54
N LEU A 223 2.77 2.17 -5.34
CA LEU A 223 4.22 2.24 -5.15
C LEU A 223 4.89 0.87 -4.99
N THR A 224 4.16 -0.22 -5.09
CA THR A 224 4.73 -1.57 -5.01
C THR A 224 5.07 -2.13 -6.39
N ARG A 225 6.27 -2.70 -6.56
CA ARG A 225 6.75 -3.31 -7.82
C ARG A 225 6.05 -4.61 -8.24
N LYS A 226 4.82 -4.87 -7.85
CA LYS A 226 4.13 -6.09 -8.27
C LYS A 226 3.55 -5.92 -9.67
N LYS A 227 3.84 -6.88 -10.58
CA LYS A 227 3.27 -6.96 -11.94
C LYS A 227 1.72 -6.95 -11.98
N GLU A 228 1.09 -7.28 -10.87
CA GLU A 228 -0.36 -7.41 -10.71
C GLU A 228 -0.93 -6.33 -9.80
N SER A 229 -0.36 -5.12 -9.81
CA SER A 229 -0.97 -4.03 -9.06
C SER A 229 -2.33 -3.70 -9.66
N PRO A 230 -3.42 -3.72 -8.87
CA PRO A 230 -4.74 -3.35 -9.36
C PRO A 230 -4.87 -1.84 -9.63
N ALA A 231 -3.99 -1.03 -9.08
CA ALA A 231 -3.90 0.39 -9.38
C ALA A 231 -3.17 0.58 -10.73
N ARG A 232 -3.92 0.96 -11.75
CA ARG A 232 -3.43 1.12 -13.12
C ARG A 232 -3.15 2.58 -13.42
N ILE A 233 -2.10 2.80 -14.21
CA ILE A 233 -1.90 4.06 -14.93
C ILE A 233 -2.72 3.95 -16.22
N GLU A 234 -3.75 4.77 -16.36
CA GLU A 234 -4.66 4.71 -17.51
C GLU A 234 -4.12 5.50 -18.70
N HIS A 235 -3.64 6.70 -18.41
CA HIS A 235 -3.05 7.57 -19.41
C HIS A 235 -1.75 8.18 -18.86
N ALA A 236 -0.77 8.41 -19.74
CA ALA A 236 0.44 9.14 -19.40
C ALA A 236 0.87 9.99 -20.59
N THR A 237 1.23 11.26 -20.30
CA THR A 237 1.60 12.24 -21.30
C THR A 237 2.82 13.02 -20.85
N LEU A 238 3.76 13.22 -21.74
CA LEU A 238 4.91 14.09 -21.52
C LEU A 238 4.48 15.56 -21.59
N LEU A 239 4.54 16.28 -20.44
CA LEU A 239 4.05 17.67 -20.35
C LEU A 239 5.04 18.72 -20.86
N GLU A 240 6.30 18.63 -20.46
CA GLU A 240 7.29 19.60 -20.85
C GLU A 240 8.56 18.93 -21.38
N ARG A 241 8.98 19.45 -22.51
CA ARG A 241 10.23 19.12 -23.14
C ARG A 241 10.81 20.39 -23.77
N ARG A 242 11.88 20.89 -23.18
CA ARG A 242 12.75 21.86 -23.86
C ARG A 242 14.02 21.13 -24.29
N PRO A 243 14.48 21.24 -25.52
CA PRO A 243 15.77 20.68 -25.91
C PRO A 243 16.87 21.14 -24.94
N GLY A 244 17.62 20.16 -24.39
CA GLY A 244 18.63 20.41 -23.36
C GLY A 244 18.11 20.60 -21.94
N CYS A 245 16.85 20.26 -21.63
CA CYS A 245 16.33 20.22 -20.28
C CYS A 245 17.01 19.15 -19.45
N SER A 246 17.27 19.48 -18.17
CA SER A 246 17.81 18.53 -17.17
C SER A 246 16.75 17.59 -16.59
N ALA A 247 15.47 17.80 -16.89
CA ALA A 247 14.36 16.99 -16.41
C ALA A 247 13.21 16.91 -17.42
N ALA A 248 12.48 15.80 -17.38
CA ALA A 248 11.23 15.59 -18.09
C ALA A 248 10.11 15.39 -17.05
N THR A 249 8.94 15.97 -17.29
CA THR A 249 7.76 15.81 -16.44
C THR A 249 6.67 15.05 -17.20
N ILE A 250 6.22 13.94 -16.60
CA ILE A 250 5.17 13.10 -17.14
C ILE A 250 3.93 13.26 -16.25
N SER A 251 2.82 13.67 -16.85
CA SER A 251 1.50 13.63 -16.22
C SER A 251 0.87 12.27 -16.48
N PHE A 252 0.14 11.75 -15.49
CA PHE A 252 -0.57 10.47 -15.66
C PHE A 252 -1.84 10.42 -14.83
N GLU A 253 -2.77 9.56 -15.24
CA GLU A 253 -4.04 9.33 -14.56
C GLU A 253 -4.05 7.97 -13.86
N LEU A 254 -4.65 7.94 -12.68
CA LEU A 254 -4.79 6.77 -11.84
C LEU A 254 -6.22 6.23 -11.92
N SER A 255 -6.37 4.92 -12.00
CA SER A 255 -7.68 4.24 -11.90
C SER A 255 -8.38 4.41 -10.54
N ALA A 256 -7.64 4.82 -9.51
CA ALA A 256 -8.17 5.08 -8.16
C ALA A 256 -7.55 6.34 -7.57
N ALA A 257 -8.40 7.18 -6.96
CA ALA A 257 -7.95 8.41 -6.32
C ALA A 257 -7.17 8.13 -5.03
N VAL A 258 -6.12 8.93 -4.79
CA VAL A 258 -5.40 8.94 -3.52
C VAL A 258 -6.12 9.82 -2.49
N PRO A 259 -6.09 9.47 -1.19
CA PRO A 259 -6.88 10.16 -0.16
C PRO A 259 -6.36 11.58 0.17
N ARG A 260 -5.10 11.85 -0.15
CA ARG A 260 -4.44 13.14 0.14
C ARG A 260 -3.40 13.44 -0.89
N LYS A 261 -3.16 14.72 -1.17
CA LYS A 261 -2.01 15.17 -1.96
C LYS A 261 -0.70 14.82 -1.23
N VAL A 262 0.23 14.21 -1.95
CA VAL A 262 1.58 13.89 -1.47
C VAL A 262 2.62 14.32 -2.50
N HIS A 263 3.78 14.72 -1.99
CA HIS A 263 4.99 14.94 -2.79
C HIS A 263 6.13 14.17 -2.15
N VAL A 264 6.76 13.29 -2.91
CA VAL A 264 7.81 12.39 -2.42
C VAL A 264 8.95 12.32 -3.43
N THR A 265 10.15 12.02 -2.94
CA THR A 265 11.35 11.85 -3.77
C THR A 265 11.96 10.48 -3.60
N ALA A 266 12.63 9.99 -4.64
CA ALA A 266 13.40 8.77 -4.61
C ALA A 266 14.77 8.98 -5.26
N PRO A 267 15.87 8.54 -4.61
CA PRO A 267 17.20 8.70 -5.17
C PRO A 267 17.39 7.81 -6.39
N ILE A 268 18.15 8.29 -7.36
CA ILE A 268 18.53 7.52 -8.53
C ILE A 268 19.98 7.06 -8.36
N PRO A 269 20.29 5.77 -8.60
CA PRO A 269 21.66 5.29 -8.62
C PRO A 269 22.36 5.81 -9.88
N TRP A 270 23.09 6.93 -9.74
CA TRP A 270 23.73 7.59 -10.86
C TRP A 270 25.05 6.96 -11.29
N PRO A 271 25.26 6.69 -12.60
CA PRO A 271 26.59 6.53 -13.14
C PRO A 271 27.36 7.86 -13.13
N LYS A 272 28.67 7.78 -13.24
CA LYS A 272 29.57 8.96 -13.22
C LYS A 272 29.17 10.05 -14.24
N LEU A 273 28.55 9.64 -15.34
CA LEU A 273 28.10 10.50 -16.44
C LEU A 273 27.11 11.61 -16.02
N PHE A 274 26.35 11.39 -14.95
CA PHE A 274 25.27 12.30 -14.52
C PHE A 274 25.60 13.10 -13.26
N ARG A 275 26.88 13.16 -12.84
CA ARG A 275 27.27 13.83 -11.59
C ARG A 275 26.93 15.31 -11.56
N ASP A 276 26.97 15.94 -12.72
CA ASP A 276 26.81 17.41 -12.85
C ASP A 276 25.37 17.80 -13.20
N GLN A 277 24.44 16.86 -13.28
CA GLN A 277 23.03 17.17 -13.53
C GLN A 277 22.39 17.81 -12.29
N PRO A 278 21.61 18.89 -12.43
CA PRO A 278 20.93 19.53 -11.31
C PRO A 278 19.87 18.65 -10.67
N GLN A 279 19.12 17.88 -11.47
CA GLN A 279 18.11 16.94 -10.98
C GLN A 279 18.76 15.60 -10.73
N LYS A 280 18.72 15.11 -9.48
CA LYS A 280 19.36 13.85 -9.04
C LYS A 280 18.39 12.83 -8.44
N GLU A 281 17.12 13.18 -8.35
CA GLU A 281 16.08 12.38 -7.74
C GLU A 281 14.89 12.27 -8.68
N LEU A 282 14.13 11.20 -8.53
CA LEU A 282 12.76 11.14 -9.02
C LEU A 282 11.88 11.95 -8.07
N GLU A 283 11.01 12.78 -8.60
CA GLU A 283 10.00 13.50 -7.82
C GLU A 283 8.62 13.02 -8.25
N LEU A 284 7.78 12.67 -7.28
CA LEU A 284 6.42 12.20 -7.51
C LEU A 284 5.44 13.08 -6.73
N THR A 285 4.50 13.67 -7.44
CA THR A 285 3.33 14.30 -6.84
C THR A 285 2.09 13.52 -7.22
N LEU A 286 1.28 13.15 -6.22
CA LEU A 286 -0.03 12.51 -6.41
C LEU A 286 -1.10 13.39 -5.79
N GLU A 287 -2.18 13.64 -6.53
CA GLU A 287 -3.32 14.45 -6.08
C GLU A 287 -4.61 13.93 -6.71
N HIS A 288 -5.54 13.41 -5.90
CA HIS A 288 -6.74 12.72 -6.38
C HIS A 288 -6.38 11.60 -7.36
N SER A 289 -6.88 11.63 -8.58
CA SER A 289 -6.56 10.68 -9.64
C SER A 289 -5.43 11.13 -10.57
N LEU A 290 -4.74 12.23 -10.26
CA LEU A 290 -3.67 12.76 -11.09
C LEU A 290 -2.31 12.52 -10.44
N GLY A 291 -1.32 12.18 -11.27
CA GLY A 291 0.07 12.06 -10.89
C GLY A 291 1.00 12.89 -11.79
N LEU A 292 2.05 13.43 -11.19
CA LEU A 292 3.17 14.06 -11.88
C LEU A 292 4.46 13.37 -11.48
N LEU A 293 5.19 12.83 -12.45
CA LEU A 293 6.48 12.22 -12.25
C LEU A 293 7.55 13.07 -12.95
N THR A 294 8.43 13.70 -12.18
CA THR A 294 9.59 14.44 -12.71
C THR A 294 10.82 13.55 -12.65
N ILE A 295 11.47 13.40 -13.81
CA ILE A 295 12.59 12.50 -14.02
C ILE A 295 13.73 13.26 -14.65
N PRO A 296 14.99 13.06 -14.19
CA PRO A 296 16.15 13.62 -14.87
C PRO A 296 16.23 13.19 -16.33
N CYS A 297 16.59 14.14 -17.18
CA CYS A 297 16.75 13.92 -18.62
C CYS A 297 18.17 14.26 -19.03
N VAL A 298 18.72 13.51 -19.97
CA VAL A 298 20.06 13.71 -20.51
C VAL A 298 20.03 13.71 -22.03
N HIS A 299 20.88 14.54 -22.64
CA HIS A 299 21.08 14.55 -24.07
C HIS A 299 22.39 13.85 -24.40
N GLU A 300 22.33 12.63 -24.95
CA GLU A 300 23.49 11.78 -25.15
C GLU A 300 23.37 10.95 -26.44
N GLU A 301 24.48 10.31 -26.85
CA GLU A 301 24.46 9.22 -27.81
C GLU A 301 24.52 7.89 -27.07
N LEU A 302 23.45 7.11 -27.16
CA LEU A 302 23.32 5.82 -26.51
C LEU A 302 23.08 4.68 -27.52
N LYS A 303 23.36 3.44 -27.09
CA LYS A 303 23.30 2.23 -27.90
C LYS A 303 22.07 1.38 -27.56
N TYR A 304 21.30 0.98 -28.56
CA TYR A 304 20.31 -0.07 -28.42
C TYR A 304 20.94 -1.38 -28.89
N PHE A 305 21.16 -2.33 -27.99
CA PHE A 305 21.73 -3.63 -28.30
C PHE A 305 20.65 -4.58 -28.82
N ILE A 306 20.80 -5.03 -30.06
CA ILE A 306 19.84 -5.88 -30.77
C ILE A 306 19.91 -7.30 -30.18
N PRO A 307 18.82 -7.87 -29.64
CA PRO A 307 18.82 -9.18 -29.02
C PRO A 307 19.20 -10.32 -30.01
N ASP A 308 18.74 -10.19 -31.25
CA ASP A 308 18.96 -11.18 -32.32
C ASP A 308 20.29 -10.97 -33.08
N TYR A 309 21.37 -10.70 -32.34
CA TYR A 309 22.70 -10.41 -32.89
C TYR A 309 23.24 -11.52 -33.80
N LYS A 310 22.77 -12.75 -33.68
CA LYS A 310 23.23 -13.90 -34.49
C LYS A 310 22.91 -13.74 -35.99
N ASN A 311 21.94 -12.92 -36.32
CA ASN A 311 21.54 -12.61 -37.68
C ASN A 311 22.21 -11.35 -38.25
N TYR A 312 23.27 -10.87 -37.58
CA TYR A 312 23.96 -9.63 -37.95
C TYR A 312 25.48 -9.91 -38.17
N TYR A 313 26.07 -9.03 -38.96
CA TYR A 313 27.51 -8.83 -39.05
C TYR A 313 27.89 -7.46 -38.52
N TYR A 314 29.02 -7.39 -37.87
CA TYR A 314 29.63 -6.14 -37.39
C TYR A 314 30.67 -5.68 -38.40
N LEU A 315 30.64 -4.41 -38.74
CA LEU A 315 31.58 -3.69 -39.60
C LEU A 315 32.55 -2.87 -38.73
N PRO A 316 33.77 -3.31 -38.50
CA PRO A 316 34.69 -2.64 -37.55
C PRO A 316 35.09 -1.21 -37.95
N GLU A 317 35.16 -0.91 -39.23
CA GLU A 317 35.56 0.40 -39.74
C GLU A 317 34.48 1.45 -39.55
N GLU A 318 33.22 1.07 -39.70
CA GLU A 318 32.06 1.94 -39.52
C GLU A 318 31.47 1.84 -38.12
N ASP A 319 31.97 0.94 -37.29
CA ASP A 319 31.47 0.66 -35.94
C ASP A 319 29.92 0.50 -35.89
N THR A 320 29.39 -0.33 -36.81
CA THR A 320 27.95 -0.57 -36.97
C THR A 320 27.65 -2.05 -37.22
N ALA A 321 26.41 -2.46 -36.92
CA ALA A 321 25.91 -3.78 -37.22
C ALA A 321 24.94 -3.76 -38.38
N ILE A 322 25.08 -4.69 -39.32
CA ILE A 322 24.15 -4.83 -40.46
C ILE A 322 23.57 -6.24 -40.49
N HIS A 323 22.26 -6.34 -40.87
CA HIS A 323 21.63 -7.62 -41.01
C HIS A 323 22.27 -8.47 -42.12
N ARG A 324 22.32 -9.79 -41.95
CA ARG A 324 22.97 -10.72 -42.88
C ARG A 324 22.51 -10.59 -44.32
N SER A 325 21.23 -10.31 -44.54
CA SER A 325 20.69 -10.13 -45.89
C SER A 325 21.29 -8.93 -46.65
N VAL A 326 21.71 -7.88 -45.94
CA VAL A 326 22.38 -6.72 -46.52
C VAL A 326 23.88 -6.94 -46.57
N ALA A 327 24.44 -7.70 -45.66
CA ALA A 327 25.85 -7.99 -45.55
C ALA A 327 26.40 -8.84 -46.71
N GLU A 328 25.56 -9.45 -47.53
CA GLU A 328 25.98 -10.20 -48.72
C GLU A 328 26.74 -9.36 -49.72
N PHE A 329 26.49 -8.05 -49.75
CA PHE A 329 27.14 -7.10 -50.66
C PHE A 329 28.44 -6.50 -50.08
N VAL A 330 28.82 -6.84 -48.84
CA VAL A 330 30.05 -6.38 -48.19
C VAL A 330 31.12 -7.46 -48.28
N ASP A 331 32.35 -7.09 -48.60
CA ASP A 331 33.49 -8.04 -48.65
C ASP A 331 33.68 -8.71 -47.29
N LYS A 332 34.01 -10.00 -47.33
CA LYS A 332 34.25 -10.80 -46.11
C LYS A 332 35.40 -10.27 -45.26
N ALA A 333 36.37 -9.56 -45.89
CA ALA A 333 37.49 -8.96 -45.18
C ALA A 333 37.07 -7.81 -44.24
N HIS A 334 35.96 -7.11 -44.52
CA HIS A 334 35.48 -5.92 -43.78
C HIS A 334 34.31 -6.22 -42.82
N ARG A 335 33.89 -7.50 -42.70
CA ARG A 335 32.78 -7.91 -41.80
C ARG A 335 33.18 -9.06 -40.90
N LYS A 336 32.69 -9.00 -39.65
CA LYS A 336 32.84 -10.07 -38.64
C LYS A 336 31.47 -10.47 -38.14
N ALA A 337 31.31 -11.74 -37.70
CA ALA A 337 30.07 -12.14 -37.03
C ALA A 337 29.84 -11.22 -35.83
N ALA A 338 28.65 -10.64 -35.73
CA ALA A 338 28.30 -9.77 -34.61
C ALA A 338 28.21 -10.59 -33.31
N THR A 339 28.57 -9.97 -32.22
CA THR A 339 28.38 -10.46 -30.86
C THR A 339 27.31 -9.63 -30.18
N ALA A 340 26.80 -10.05 -29.02
CA ALA A 340 25.87 -9.27 -28.25
C ALA A 340 26.39 -7.86 -27.89
N ALA A 341 27.71 -7.68 -27.79
CA ALA A 341 28.34 -6.40 -27.48
C ALA A 341 28.63 -5.53 -28.71
N THR A 342 28.64 -6.08 -29.89
CA THR A 342 28.96 -5.37 -31.16
C THR A 342 27.72 -5.20 -32.05
N CYS A 343 26.56 -5.73 -31.64
CA CYS A 343 25.34 -5.63 -32.42
C CYS A 343 24.42 -4.57 -31.79
N TYR A 344 24.56 -3.33 -32.22
CA TYR A 344 23.78 -2.20 -31.71
C TYR A 344 23.49 -1.16 -32.78
N VAL A 345 22.46 -0.35 -32.46
CA VAL A 345 22.14 0.89 -33.18
C VAL A 345 22.39 2.06 -32.24
N ARG A 346 23.01 3.11 -32.73
CA ARG A 346 23.22 4.37 -31.99
C ARG A 346 22.06 5.30 -32.20
N LYS A 347 21.69 6.02 -31.15
CA LYS A 347 20.73 7.12 -31.20
C LYS A 347 21.26 8.28 -30.35
N THR A 348 21.32 9.47 -30.97
CA THR A 348 21.55 10.71 -30.26
C THR A 348 20.19 11.36 -29.97
N GLY A 349 19.97 11.80 -28.74
CA GLY A 349 18.71 12.42 -28.34
C GLY A 349 18.58 12.59 -26.86
N ASP A 350 17.36 12.90 -26.43
CA ASP A 350 17.02 13.07 -25.03
C ASP A 350 16.54 11.75 -24.44
N PHE A 351 17.10 11.38 -23.29
CA PHE A 351 16.82 10.11 -22.64
C PHE A 351 16.46 10.29 -21.17
N ILE A 352 15.54 9.46 -20.69
CA ILE A 352 15.16 9.33 -19.28
C ILE A 352 15.58 7.97 -18.73
N PRO A 353 16.14 7.91 -17.51
CA PRO A 353 16.64 6.66 -16.94
C PRO A 353 15.52 5.71 -16.53
N SER A 354 15.67 4.42 -16.80
CA SER A 354 14.83 3.36 -16.24
C SER A 354 15.46 2.83 -14.95
N VAL A 355 15.09 3.43 -13.82
CA VAL A 355 15.64 3.08 -12.49
C VAL A 355 15.16 1.70 -12.03
N SER A 356 13.98 1.29 -12.45
CA SER A 356 13.42 -0.05 -12.19
C SER A 356 14.11 -1.17 -12.98
N GLY A 357 15.01 -0.84 -13.92
CA GLY A 357 15.68 -1.78 -14.82
C GLY A 357 14.90 -2.03 -16.11
N LYS A 358 14.89 -3.28 -16.61
CA LYS A 358 14.19 -3.63 -17.83
C LYS A 358 12.69 -3.59 -17.65
N ILE A 359 12.00 -2.90 -18.56
CA ILE A 359 10.55 -2.83 -18.65
C ILE A 359 10.13 -3.64 -19.88
N ASP A 360 9.26 -4.63 -19.65
CA ASP A 360 8.70 -5.44 -20.72
C ASP A 360 7.43 -4.76 -21.23
N CYS A 361 7.58 -3.97 -22.29
CA CYS A 361 6.51 -3.21 -22.90
C CYS A 361 6.75 -3.07 -24.41
N ASP A 362 5.72 -3.34 -25.19
CA ASP A 362 5.78 -3.17 -26.64
C ASP A 362 6.01 -1.69 -26.99
N GLY A 363 6.89 -1.44 -27.95
CA GLY A 363 7.24 -0.10 -28.41
C GLY A 363 8.33 0.59 -27.56
N LEU A 364 8.69 0.08 -26.37
CA LEU A 364 9.74 0.67 -25.54
C LEU A 364 11.11 0.06 -25.85
N LEU A 365 11.98 0.87 -26.48
CA LEU A 365 13.37 0.52 -26.65
C LEU A 365 14.22 1.09 -25.50
N LEU A 366 15.00 0.21 -24.86
CA LEU A 366 15.89 0.60 -23.77
C LEU A 366 17.34 0.66 -24.26
N PHE A 367 17.93 1.84 -24.14
CA PHE A 367 19.30 2.15 -24.54
C PHE A 367 20.25 2.03 -23.36
N GLN A 368 21.54 1.82 -23.65
CA GLN A 368 22.63 1.70 -22.67
C GLN A 368 23.86 2.43 -23.20
N GLN A 369 24.78 2.82 -22.33
CA GLN A 369 26.09 3.33 -22.76
C GLN A 369 26.95 2.20 -23.31
N GLU A 370 27.09 1.14 -22.49
CA GLU A 370 27.84 -0.08 -22.84
C GLU A 370 27.00 -1.34 -22.62
N HIS A 371 27.36 -2.38 -23.33
CA HIS A 371 26.70 -3.67 -23.20
C HIS A 371 26.75 -4.19 -21.76
N ARG A 372 25.59 -4.56 -21.18
CA ARG A 372 25.39 -5.02 -19.80
C ARG A 372 25.43 -3.94 -18.72
N ASP A 373 25.39 -2.69 -19.07
CA ASP A 373 25.15 -1.65 -18.06
C ASP A 373 23.85 -1.95 -17.30
N LYS A 374 23.88 -1.70 -15.99
CA LYS A 374 22.71 -1.93 -15.13
C LYS A 374 21.61 -0.89 -15.36
N LEU A 375 22.01 0.35 -15.67
CA LEU A 375 21.08 1.42 -15.95
C LEU A 375 20.78 1.43 -17.44
N CYS A 376 19.49 1.39 -17.75
CA CYS A 376 18.94 1.54 -19.08
C CYS A 376 18.23 2.90 -19.22
N PHE A 377 18.00 3.32 -20.44
CA PHE A 377 17.40 4.61 -20.75
C PHE A 377 16.29 4.44 -21.79
N ALA A 378 15.18 5.14 -21.60
CA ALA A 378 14.14 5.28 -22.62
C ALA A 378 14.41 6.58 -23.41
N ALA A 379 14.37 6.50 -24.73
CA ALA A 379 14.45 7.70 -25.57
C ALA A 379 13.12 8.46 -25.48
N LEU A 380 13.18 9.77 -25.23
CA LEU A 380 11.99 10.60 -25.31
C LEU A 380 11.54 10.75 -26.77
N PRO A 381 10.22 10.79 -27.04
CA PRO A 381 9.69 11.03 -28.38
C PRO A 381 10.18 12.38 -28.91
N GLU A 382 10.42 12.50 -30.21
CA GLU A 382 10.75 13.78 -30.81
C GLU A 382 9.52 14.68 -30.94
N PRO A 383 9.61 16.01 -30.78
CA PRO A 383 8.45 16.89 -30.74
C PRO A 383 7.56 16.85 -31.99
N ALA A 384 8.12 16.39 -33.12
CA ALA A 384 7.44 16.29 -34.42
C ALA A 384 7.20 14.84 -34.87
N SER A 385 7.43 13.84 -34.00
CA SER A 385 7.23 12.44 -34.37
C SER A 385 5.75 12.04 -34.21
N GLU A 386 5.30 11.09 -35.03
CA GLU A 386 3.98 10.45 -34.85
C GLU A 386 3.90 9.63 -33.57
N ASP A 387 5.02 9.19 -33.05
CA ASP A 387 5.13 8.50 -31.74
C ASP A 387 5.29 9.55 -30.64
N ASP A 388 4.22 9.80 -29.91
CA ASP A 388 4.17 10.65 -28.73
C ASP A 388 4.51 9.92 -27.42
N GLY A 389 4.87 8.65 -27.51
CA GLY A 389 5.17 7.77 -26.37
C GLY A 389 3.95 7.24 -25.64
N SER A 390 2.73 7.55 -26.10
CA SER A 390 1.48 7.13 -25.44
C SER A 390 1.37 5.62 -25.24
N SER A 391 1.97 4.83 -26.14
CA SER A 391 1.95 3.36 -26.08
C SER A 391 2.75 2.77 -24.92
N TRP A 392 3.83 3.40 -24.48
CA TRP A 392 4.75 2.86 -23.49
C TRP A 392 4.88 3.70 -22.20
N LEU A 393 4.55 5.00 -22.23
CA LEU A 393 4.65 5.87 -21.05
C LEU A 393 3.89 5.35 -19.84
N PRO A 394 2.66 4.80 -19.92
CA PRO A 394 1.96 4.25 -18.78
C PRO A 394 2.74 3.11 -18.11
N ALA A 395 3.28 2.18 -18.89
CA ALA A 395 4.10 1.06 -18.38
C ALA A 395 5.42 1.55 -17.78
N TYR A 396 6.05 2.55 -18.40
CA TYR A 396 7.24 3.19 -17.89
C TYR A 396 6.99 3.86 -16.53
N VAL A 397 5.95 4.70 -16.41
CA VAL A 397 5.56 5.35 -15.15
C VAL A 397 5.30 4.31 -14.07
N ALA A 398 4.46 3.31 -14.36
CA ALA A 398 4.14 2.24 -13.42
C ALA A 398 5.39 1.53 -12.88
N ALA A 399 6.39 1.29 -13.74
CA ALA A 399 7.65 0.70 -13.34
C ALA A 399 8.47 1.63 -12.43
N GLN A 400 8.52 2.95 -12.72
CA GLN A 400 9.27 3.92 -11.91
C GLN A 400 8.62 4.16 -10.54
N LEU A 401 7.28 4.10 -10.42
CA LEU A 401 6.60 4.24 -9.13
C LEU A 401 7.11 3.26 -8.08
N GLY A 402 7.49 2.05 -8.47
CA GLY A 402 8.09 1.05 -7.58
C GLY A 402 9.48 1.42 -7.01
N CYS A 403 10.05 2.55 -7.39
CA CYS A 403 11.34 3.02 -6.86
C CYS A 403 11.19 3.85 -5.58
N PHE A 404 9.96 4.25 -5.20
CA PHE A 404 9.68 5.07 -4.03
C PHE A 404 9.53 4.27 -2.73
N LEU A 405 9.36 2.94 -2.80
CA LEU A 405 9.25 2.03 -1.64
C LEU A 405 10.46 1.10 -1.44
#